data_8d331893f4d4d26e9d74e7a6ec93fd07
#
_entry.id   8d331893f4d4d26e9d74e7a6ec93fd07
#
_cell.length_a   1.000
_cell.length_b   1.000
_cell.length_c   1.000
_cell.angle_alpha   90.00
_cell.angle_beta   90.00
_cell.angle_gamma   90.00
#
_symmetry.space_group_name_H-M   'P 1'
#
loop_
_entity.id
_entity.type
_entity.pdbx_description
1 polymer ?
#
loop_
_entity_poly.entity_id
_entity_poly.type
_entity_poly.pdbx_seq_one_letter_code
_entity_poly.pdbx_strand_id
1 'polypeptide(L)' 'MDPLARAIAWSKGPDPEFIWVAEVDGERWTIRLGDFPAEPLYTLVIAGREALSFDDWPPAWRRGG' A
#
# COMPACT_ATOMS: atom_id res chain seq x y z
N MET A 1 -13.70 2.51 -8.39
CA MET A 1 -12.91 1.28 -8.56
C MET A 1 -12.25 0.93 -7.24
N ASP A 2 -12.30 -0.35 -6.86
CA ASP A 2 -11.70 -0.83 -5.61
C ASP A 2 -10.19 -0.95 -5.80
N PRO A 3 -9.38 -0.16 -5.07
CA PRO A 3 -7.93 -0.26 -5.19
C PRO A 3 -7.38 -1.64 -4.84
N LEU A 4 -8.05 -2.37 -3.96
CA LEU A 4 -7.60 -3.72 -3.56
C LEU A 4 -7.80 -4.75 -4.67
N ALA A 5 -8.69 -4.50 -5.61
CA ALA A 5 -8.95 -5.38 -6.75
C ALA A 5 -8.11 -5.02 -7.98
N ARG A 6 -7.41 -3.91 -7.95
CA ARG A 6 -6.61 -3.43 -9.06
C ARG A 6 -5.23 -4.11 -9.07
N ALA A 7 -4.78 -4.53 -10.24
CA ALA A 7 -3.46 -5.10 -10.38
C ALA A 7 -2.40 -4.00 -10.24
N ILE A 8 -1.61 -4.07 -9.17
CA ILE A 8 -0.58 -3.06 -8.88
C ILE A 8 0.73 -3.77 -8.62
N ALA A 9 1.80 -3.28 -9.23
CA ALA A 9 3.15 -3.79 -9.00
C ALA A 9 3.84 -2.86 -7.99
N TRP A 10 4.11 -3.39 -6.82
CA TRP A 10 4.74 -2.65 -5.74
C TRP A 10 6.24 -2.87 -5.73
N SER A 11 6.99 -1.81 -5.43
CA SER A 11 8.44 -1.87 -5.25
C SER A 11 8.78 -1.49 -3.82
N LYS A 12 9.95 -1.94 -3.37
CA LYS A 12 10.41 -1.61 -2.04
C LYS A 12 10.73 -0.12 -1.95
N GLY A 13 10.16 0.54 -0.95
CA GLY A 13 10.41 1.95 -0.72
C GLY A 13 11.68 2.18 0.07
N PRO A 14 12.28 3.39 -0.03
CA PRO A 14 13.47 3.74 0.75
C PRO A 14 13.17 4.08 2.21
N ASP A 15 11.91 4.36 2.52
CA ASP A 15 11.50 4.83 3.84
C ASP A 15 11.00 3.66 4.68
N PRO A 16 11.54 3.44 5.91
CA PRO A 16 11.07 2.35 6.75
C PRO A 16 9.60 2.47 7.17
N GLU A 17 9.02 3.67 7.15
CA GLU A 17 7.60 3.84 7.44
C GLU A 17 6.74 3.43 6.26
N PHE A 18 7.17 3.77 5.03
CA PHE A 18 6.45 3.46 3.80
C PHE A 18 7.22 2.39 3.05
N ILE A 19 6.97 1.14 3.41
CA ILE A 19 7.80 0.02 2.94
C ILE A 19 7.55 -0.36 1.49
N TRP A 20 6.37 -0.02 0.94
CA TRP A 20 6.04 -0.32 -0.44
C TRP A 20 5.57 0.94 -1.14
N VAL A 21 6.01 1.12 -2.38
CA VAL A 21 5.63 2.26 -3.21
C VAL A 21 5.21 1.78 -4.59
N ALA A 22 4.30 2.51 -5.21
CA ALA A 22 3.89 2.27 -6.59
C ALA A 22 3.42 3.58 -7.19
N GLU A 23 3.46 3.67 -8.51
CA GLU A 23 2.91 4.81 -9.23
C GLU A 23 1.71 4.30 -10.03
N VAL A 24 0.55 4.90 -9.76
CA VAL A 24 -0.71 4.46 -10.34
C VAL A 24 -1.41 5.68 -10.92
N ASP A 25 -1.60 5.69 -12.25
CA ASP A 25 -2.26 6.80 -12.94
C ASP A 25 -1.65 8.16 -12.63
N GLY A 26 -0.32 8.20 -12.51
CA GLY A 26 0.40 9.44 -12.23
C GLY A 26 0.40 9.85 -10.77
N GLU A 27 -0.18 9.05 -9.88
CA GLU A 27 -0.18 9.32 -8.45
C GLU A 27 0.74 8.36 -7.72
N ARG A 28 1.36 8.84 -6.66
CA ARG A 28 2.22 8.01 -5.83
C ARG A 28 1.38 7.33 -4.76
N TRP A 29 1.40 6.01 -4.78
CA TRP A 29 0.73 5.19 -3.79
C TRP A 29 1.79 4.56 -2.89
N THR A 30 1.55 4.55 -1.58
CA THR A 30 2.47 3.98 -0.62
C THR A 30 1.71 3.09 0.37
N ILE A 31 2.41 2.15 0.96
CA ILE A 31 1.86 1.28 2.00
C ILE A 31 2.61 1.55 3.29
N ARG A 32 1.89 1.92 4.33
CA ARG A 32 2.43 2.14 5.65
C ARG A 32 2.07 0.97 6.55
N LEU A 33 3.02 0.51 7.35
CA LEU A 33 2.76 -0.53 8.34
C LEU A 33 2.14 0.08 9.59
N GLY A 34 1.10 -0.60 10.10
CA GLY A 34 0.49 -0.23 11.37
C GLY A 34 1.02 -1.08 12.51
N ASP A 35 0.57 -0.77 13.70
CA ASP A 35 0.97 -1.45 14.94
C ASP A 35 -0.05 -2.55 15.25
N PHE A 36 0.01 -3.62 14.48
CA PHE A 36 -0.91 -4.74 14.59
C PHE A 36 -0.71 -5.47 15.93
N PRO A 37 -1.78 -5.90 16.62
CA PRO A 37 -3.20 -5.85 16.23
C PRO A 37 -3.93 -4.59 16.71
N ALA A 38 -3.27 -3.67 17.39
CA ALA A 38 -3.89 -2.44 17.88
C ALA A 38 -4.35 -1.56 16.71
N GLU A 39 -3.60 -1.60 15.59
CA GLU A 39 -3.95 -0.93 14.35
C GLU A 39 -3.96 -1.95 13.22
N PRO A 40 -4.64 -1.68 12.09
CA PRO A 40 -4.55 -2.54 10.92
C PRO A 40 -3.11 -2.69 10.46
N LEU A 41 -2.78 -3.87 9.91
CA LEU A 41 -1.41 -4.17 9.52
C LEU A 41 -0.92 -3.25 8.42
N TYR A 42 -1.78 -2.91 7.45
CA TYR A 42 -1.42 -2.07 6.32
C TYR A 42 -2.37 -0.90 6.18
N THR A 43 -1.85 0.25 5.76
CA THR A 43 -2.64 1.42 5.38
C THR A 43 -2.19 1.88 4.01
N LEU A 44 -3.14 1.97 3.07
CA LEU A 44 -2.88 2.49 1.74
C LEU A 44 -2.95 4.01 1.79
N VAL A 45 -1.89 4.66 1.34
CA VAL A 45 -1.79 6.12 1.28
C VAL A 45 -1.68 6.52 -0.19
N ILE A 46 -2.62 7.32 -0.66
CA ILE A 46 -2.65 7.78 -2.05
C ILE A 46 -2.40 9.29 -2.04
N ALA A 47 -1.34 9.72 -2.73
CA ALA A 47 -0.97 11.13 -2.85
C ALA A 47 -0.89 11.82 -1.48
N GLY A 48 -0.37 11.12 -0.48
CA GLY A 48 -0.19 11.66 0.86
C GLY A 48 -1.42 11.58 1.76
N ARG A 49 -2.51 10.95 1.29
CA ARG A 49 -3.74 10.82 2.07
C ARG A 49 -4.06 9.35 2.33
N GLU A 50 -4.41 9.03 3.57
CA GLU A 50 -4.85 7.68 3.92
C GLU A 50 -6.15 7.37 3.21
N ALA A 51 -6.15 6.31 2.41
CA ALA A 51 -7.32 5.91 1.65
C ALA A 51 -8.11 4.80 2.34
N LEU A 52 -7.41 3.74 2.78
CA LEU A 52 -8.05 2.63 3.47
C LEU A 52 -7.00 1.80 4.21
N SER A 53 -7.47 0.97 5.14
CA SER A 53 -6.61 0.07 5.90
C SER A 53 -7.08 -1.36 5.72
N PHE A 54 -6.15 -2.31 5.81
CA PHE A 54 -6.47 -3.72 5.61
C PHE A 54 -5.41 -4.60 6.29
N ASP A 55 -5.75 -5.87 6.53
CA ASP A 55 -4.84 -6.79 7.21
C ASP A 55 -4.26 -7.84 6.29
N ASP A 56 -4.94 -8.15 5.18
CA ASP A 56 -4.50 -9.16 4.23
C ASP A 56 -4.02 -8.51 2.94
N TRP A 57 -2.86 -8.97 2.44
CA TRP A 57 -2.31 -8.46 1.18
C TRP A 57 -3.23 -8.87 0.02
N PRO A 58 -3.70 -7.93 -0.79
CA PRO A 58 -4.61 -8.25 -1.88
C PRO A 58 -3.96 -9.18 -2.90
N PRO A 59 -4.66 -10.23 -3.36
CA PRO A 59 -4.07 -11.17 -4.32
C PRO A 59 -3.77 -10.56 -5.69
N ALA A 60 -4.44 -9.44 -6.03
CA ALA A 60 -4.18 -8.75 -7.29
C ALA A 60 -2.89 -7.94 -7.27
N TRP A 61 -2.33 -7.69 -6.09
CA TRP A 61 -1.12 -6.88 -5.94
C TRP A 61 0.12 -7.75 -5.99
N ARG A 62 1.16 -7.26 -6.65
CA ARG A 62 2.45 -7.94 -6.72
C ARG A 62 3.50 -7.14 -5.97
N ARG A 63 4.28 -7.84 -5.18
CA ARG A 63 5.44 -7.26 -4.48
C ARG A 63 6.67 -7.64 -5.26
N GLY A 64 7.22 -6.66 -5.97
CA GLY A 64 8.45 -6.85 -6.72
C GLY A 64 9.65 -6.56 -5.86
N GLY A 65 10.67 -7.26 -6.08
CA GLY A 65 11.86 -6.93 -5.44
C GLY A 65 12.79 -7.34 -4.81
#